data_bef5a9121349c33d5190889e98928998
#
_entry.id   bef5a9121349c33d5190889e98928998
#
_cell.length_a   1.000
_cell.length_b   1.000
_cell.length_c   1.000
_cell.angle_alpha   90.00
_cell.angle_beta   90.00
_cell.angle_gamma   90.00
#
_symmetry.space_group_name_H-M   'P 1'
#
loop_
_entity.id
_entity.type
_entity.pdbx_description
1 polymer ?
#
loop_
_entity_poly.entity_id
_entity_poly.type
_entity_poly.pdbx_seq_one_letter_code
_entity_poly.pdbx_strand_id
1 'polypeptide(L)'
;IERRLVKGGQIIGIKSKGIKALQREFAEYQLVFGNLDKISINGNLEKGLGEGGYYISKEGYMRQFKKILKWTPFKGTFNLRLDESQIPKIEAIKAAEGILIDGFEQEGRSFGKAWIFKCTLKRNSETVEDCAIIAPKRTHYKNVVELISPHFLREKLNVVDGDNFQVN
;
A
#
# COMPACT_ATOMS: atom_id res chain seq x y z
N ILE A 1 -1.10 -29.74 1.58
CA ILE A 1 -2.22 -30.60 1.18
C ILE A 1 -2.63 -31.41 2.42
N GLU A 2 -3.92 -31.51 2.65
CA GLU A 2 -4.54 -32.37 3.66
C GLU A 2 -5.35 -33.42 2.92
N ARG A 3 -5.26 -34.68 3.40
CA ARG A 3 -6.01 -35.81 2.81
C ARG A 3 -6.85 -36.45 3.88
N ARG A 4 -8.13 -36.67 3.58
CA ARG A 4 -9.07 -37.39 4.44
C ARG A 4 -9.70 -38.54 3.64
N LEU A 5 -9.54 -39.76 4.16
CA LEU A 5 -10.21 -40.90 3.58
C LEU A 5 -11.70 -40.88 3.95
N VAL A 6 -12.55 -41.13 3.00
CA VAL A 6 -13.99 -41.25 3.16
C VAL A 6 -14.47 -42.53 2.46
N LYS A 7 -15.67 -43.03 2.81
CA LYS A 7 -16.24 -44.20 2.19
C LYS A 7 -16.46 -43.93 0.68
N GLY A 8 -15.68 -44.60 -0.17
CA GLY A 8 -15.74 -44.43 -1.64
C GLY A 8 -14.66 -43.51 -2.24
N GLY A 9 -13.67 -43.02 -1.45
CA GLY A 9 -12.59 -42.21 -2.00
C GLY A 9 -11.79 -41.44 -0.98
N GLN A 10 -11.18 -40.35 -1.42
CA GLN A 10 -10.47 -39.44 -0.55
C GLN A 10 -10.84 -37.99 -0.87
N ILE A 11 -10.95 -37.17 0.16
CA ILE A 11 -11.07 -35.73 0.06
C ILE A 11 -9.68 -35.12 0.19
N ILE A 12 -9.33 -34.25 -0.74
CA ILE A 12 -8.06 -33.51 -0.74
C ILE A 12 -8.38 -32.03 -0.43
N GLY A 13 -7.84 -31.52 0.66
CA GLY A 13 -7.94 -30.11 1.03
C GLY A 13 -6.60 -29.38 0.89
N ILE A 14 -6.63 -28.08 0.67
CA ILE A 14 -5.44 -27.24 0.67
C ILE A 14 -5.32 -26.61 2.04
N LYS A 15 -4.17 -26.83 2.71
CA LYS A 15 -3.88 -26.19 4.01
C LYS A 15 -3.60 -24.68 3.80
N SER A 16 -3.75 -23.89 4.88
CA SER A 16 -3.51 -22.44 4.89
C SER A 16 -2.20 -22.03 4.21
N LYS A 17 -1.11 -22.79 4.41
CA LYS A 17 0.18 -22.53 3.73
C LYS A 17 0.07 -22.70 2.21
N GLY A 18 -0.70 -23.67 1.73
CA GLY A 18 -0.93 -23.88 0.30
C GLY A 18 -1.81 -22.80 -0.30
N ILE A 19 -2.84 -22.35 0.43
CA ILE A 19 -3.68 -21.21 0.02
C ILE A 19 -2.83 -19.95 -0.11
N LYS A 20 -1.97 -19.65 0.87
CA LYS A 20 -1.05 -18.49 0.81
C LYS A 20 -0.10 -18.57 -0.39
N ALA A 21 0.41 -19.75 -0.72
CA ALA A 21 1.27 -19.94 -1.90
C ALA A 21 0.52 -19.66 -3.20
N LEU A 22 -0.71 -20.18 -3.34
CA LEU A 22 -1.55 -19.91 -4.51
C LEU A 22 -1.96 -18.42 -4.63
N GLN A 23 -2.24 -17.77 -3.51
CA GLN A 23 -2.56 -16.32 -3.49
C GLN A 23 -1.37 -15.48 -3.97
N ARG A 24 -0.15 -15.87 -3.56
CA ARG A 24 1.08 -15.21 -4.02
C ARG A 24 1.29 -15.41 -5.52
N GLU A 25 1.18 -16.63 -5.98
CA GLU A 25 1.29 -16.97 -7.41
C GLU A 25 0.24 -16.23 -8.25
N PHE A 26 -1.00 -16.18 -7.77
CA PHE A 26 -2.08 -15.43 -8.42
C PHE A 26 -1.76 -13.93 -8.51
N ALA A 27 -1.20 -13.33 -7.45
CA ALA A 27 -0.77 -11.94 -7.48
C ALA A 27 0.36 -11.71 -8.50
N GLU A 28 1.32 -12.64 -8.60
CA GLU A 28 2.37 -12.61 -9.62
C GLU A 28 1.79 -12.73 -11.05
N TYR A 29 0.80 -13.59 -11.26
CA TYR A 29 0.10 -13.67 -12.55
C TYR A 29 -0.67 -12.40 -12.87
N GLN A 30 -1.30 -11.76 -11.89
CA GLN A 30 -1.96 -10.48 -12.09
C GLN A 30 -0.99 -9.37 -12.53
N LEU A 31 0.28 -9.41 -12.09
CA LEU A 31 1.32 -8.50 -12.56
C LEU A 31 1.67 -8.70 -14.03
N VAL A 32 1.75 -9.96 -14.46
CA VAL A 32 2.19 -10.31 -15.82
C VAL A 32 1.06 -10.16 -16.84
N PHE A 33 -0.17 -10.52 -16.46
CA PHE A 33 -1.31 -10.65 -17.37
C PHE A 33 -2.46 -9.67 -17.06
N GLY A 34 -2.43 -9.04 -15.89
CA GLY A 34 -3.49 -8.14 -15.42
C GLY A 34 -3.13 -6.67 -15.62
N ASN A 35 -4.15 -5.84 -15.71
CA ASN A 35 -4.00 -4.41 -15.57
C ASN A 35 -3.78 -4.09 -14.08
N LEU A 36 -2.64 -3.51 -13.73
CA LEU A 36 -2.34 -3.08 -12.35
C LEU A 36 -3.40 -2.12 -11.79
N ASP A 37 -4.05 -1.37 -12.68
CA ASP A 37 -5.17 -0.47 -12.36
C ASP A 37 -6.38 -1.18 -11.73
N LYS A 38 -6.37 -2.52 -11.68
CA LYS A 38 -7.44 -3.34 -11.08
C LYS A 38 -7.05 -4.01 -9.77
N ILE A 39 -5.83 -3.80 -9.28
CA ILE A 39 -5.44 -4.37 -7.99
C ILE A 39 -6.04 -3.51 -6.89
N SER A 40 -6.95 -4.13 -6.14
CA SER A 40 -7.57 -3.52 -4.96
C SER A 40 -7.04 -4.16 -3.69
N ILE A 41 -6.61 -3.33 -2.74
CA ILE A 41 -6.19 -3.75 -1.40
C ILE A 41 -7.11 -3.17 -0.34
N ASN A 42 -7.39 -3.97 0.70
CA ASN A 42 -8.15 -3.54 1.86
C ASN A 42 -7.25 -3.47 3.09
N GLY A 43 -7.44 -2.46 3.91
CA GLY A 43 -6.70 -2.31 5.15
C GLY A 43 -7.45 -1.49 6.18
N ASN A 44 -7.05 -1.65 7.44
CA ASN A 44 -7.63 -0.93 8.55
C ASN A 44 -6.74 0.26 8.93
N LEU A 45 -7.38 1.42 9.12
CA LEU A 45 -6.66 2.63 9.53
C LEU A 45 -5.95 2.40 10.86
N GLU A 46 -4.68 2.79 10.91
CA GLU A 46 -3.91 2.78 12.15
C GLU A 46 -3.10 4.06 12.34
N LYS A 47 -2.77 4.33 13.60
CA LYS A 47 -1.87 5.42 13.94
C LYS A 47 -0.43 5.04 13.54
N GLY A 48 0.18 5.84 12.67
CA GLY A 48 1.60 5.71 12.35
C GLY A 48 2.52 6.17 13.50
N LEU A 49 3.82 5.89 13.36
CA LEU A 49 4.83 6.32 14.33
C LEU A 49 5.07 7.83 14.38
N GLY A 50 4.40 8.61 13.51
CA GLY A 50 4.55 10.06 13.43
C GLY A 50 5.75 10.53 12.60
N GLU A 51 6.59 9.63 12.10
CA GLU A 51 7.78 9.97 11.31
C GLU A 51 7.44 10.41 9.87
N GLY A 52 6.32 9.93 9.31
CA GLY A 52 5.90 10.23 7.94
C GLY A 52 5.83 11.73 7.67
N GLY A 53 5.31 12.52 8.60
CA GLY A 53 5.25 13.98 8.49
C GLY A 53 6.61 14.64 8.34
N TYR A 54 7.62 14.15 9.06
CA TYR A 54 8.99 14.64 8.97
C TYR A 54 9.57 14.41 7.56
N TYR A 55 9.45 13.20 7.02
CA TYR A 55 9.99 12.88 5.70
C TYR A 55 9.23 13.59 4.59
N ILE A 56 7.89 13.52 4.59
CA ILE A 56 7.05 14.14 3.56
C ILE A 56 7.28 15.66 3.48
N SER A 57 7.56 16.33 4.60
CA SER A 57 7.79 17.78 4.64
C SER A 57 9.15 18.25 4.12
N LYS A 58 10.08 17.33 3.83
CA LYS A 58 11.40 17.71 3.30
C LYS A 58 11.28 18.33 1.91
N GLU A 59 11.96 19.46 1.72
CA GLU A 59 11.84 20.26 0.49
C GLU A 59 12.21 19.48 -0.76
N GLY A 60 13.24 18.62 -0.68
CA GLY A 60 13.67 17.77 -1.79
C GLY A 60 12.57 16.79 -2.25
N TYR A 61 11.76 16.24 -1.32
CA TYR A 61 10.61 15.41 -1.65
C TYR A 61 9.42 16.24 -2.11
N MET A 62 9.10 17.34 -1.41
CA MET A 62 7.96 18.19 -1.72
C MET A 62 7.99 18.73 -3.15
N ARG A 63 9.17 19.17 -3.61
CA ARG A 63 9.36 19.62 -5.01
C ARG A 63 9.04 18.50 -6.01
N GLN A 64 9.50 17.29 -5.74
CA GLN A 64 9.25 16.14 -6.61
C GLN A 64 7.77 15.75 -6.60
N PHE A 65 7.15 15.65 -5.42
CA PHE A 65 5.71 15.35 -5.31
C PHE A 65 4.87 16.37 -6.08
N LYS A 66 5.10 17.66 -5.88
CA LYS A 66 4.38 18.72 -6.61
C LYS A 66 4.54 18.60 -8.13
N LYS A 67 5.76 18.30 -8.61
CA LYS A 67 6.04 18.10 -10.03
C LYS A 67 5.29 16.91 -10.61
N ILE A 68 5.27 15.78 -9.90
CA ILE A 68 4.78 14.48 -10.38
C ILE A 68 3.27 14.34 -10.17
N LEU A 69 2.80 14.64 -8.97
CA LEU A 69 1.41 14.46 -8.57
C LEU A 69 0.51 15.64 -8.96
N LYS A 70 1.12 16.82 -9.25
CA LYS A 70 0.45 18.09 -9.51
C LYS A 70 -0.26 18.70 -8.32
N TRP A 71 -0.05 18.12 -7.12
CA TRP A 71 -0.52 18.64 -5.84
C TRP A 71 0.59 18.53 -4.79
N THR A 72 0.41 19.23 -3.68
CA THR A 72 1.32 19.24 -2.54
C THR A 72 0.76 18.33 -1.45
N PRO A 73 1.47 17.29 -1.00
CA PRO A 73 0.98 16.43 0.07
C PRO A 73 0.76 17.18 1.38
N PHE A 74 -0.26 16.78 2.13
CA PHE A 74 -0.35 17.06 3.54
C PHE A 74 0.91 16.51 4.25
N LYS A 75 1.35 17.19 5.31
CA LYS A 75 2.57 16.80 6.05
C LYS A 75 2.31 15.61 6.98
N GLY A 76 2.05 14.45 6.38
CA GLY A 76 1.75 13.22 7.09
C GLY A 76 1.44 12.08 6.16
N THR A 77 1.38 10.89 6.71
CA THR A 77 0.93 9.68 6.00
C THR A 77 -0.36 9.14 6.61
N PHE A 78 -1.20 8.57 5.76
CA PHE A 78 -2.39 7.83 6.16
C PHE A 78 -2.04 6.34 6.07
N ASN A 79 -2.03 5.66 7.20
CA ASN A 79 -1.47 4.33 7.33
C ASN A 79 -2.55 3.28 7.42
N LEU A 80 -2.48 2.28 6.56
CA LEU A 80 -3.41 1.16 6.55
C LEU A 80 -2.66 -0.12 6.90
N ARG A 81 -3.09 -0.79 7.98
CA ARG A 81 -2.65 -2.13 8.32
C ARG A 81 -3.37 -3.14 7.45
N LEU A 82 -2.60 -3.99 6.80
CA LEU A 82 -3.08 -5.03 5.93
C LEU A 82 -3.16 -6.37 6.65
N ASP A 83 -4.21 -7.13 6.37
CA ASP A 83 -4.27 -8.55 6.72
C ASP A 83 -3.29 -9.35 5.86
N GLU A 84 -2.89 -10.53 6.32
CA GLU A 84 -1.96 -11.42 5.62
C GLU A 84 -2.39 -11.74 4.17
N SER A 85 -3.70 -11.81 3.91
CA SER A 85 -4.25 -12.08 2.58
C SER A 85 -4.02 -10.94 1.57
N GLN A 86 -3.76 -9.71 2.06
CA GLN A 86 -3.51 -8.53 1.21
C GLN A 86 -2.01 -8.33 0.93
N ILE A 87 -1.12 -8.98 1.70
CA ILE A 87 0.34 -8.82 1.54
C ILE A 87 0.81 -9.16 0.11
N PRO A 88 0.39 -10.25 -0.52
CA PRO A 88 0.80 -10.55 -1.90
C PRO A 88 0.43 -9.45 -2.89
N LYS A 89 -0.73 -8.80 -2.70
CA LYS A 89 -1.19 -7.72 -3.57
C LYS A 89 -0.30 -6.47 -3.46
N ILE A 90 0.06 -6.07 -2.23
CA ILE A 90 0.95 -4.92 -2.05
C ILE A 90 2.39 -5.23 -2.49
N GLU A 91 2.85 -6.45 -2.33
CA GLU A 91 4.14 -6.90 -2.90
C GLU A 91 4.11 -6.81 -4.42
N ALA A 92 3.00 -7.21 -5.05
CA ALA A 92 2.77 -7.07 -6.47
C ALA A 92 2.82 -5.60 -6.94
N ILE A 93 2.11 -4.71 -6.24
CA ILE A 93 2.14 -3.27 -6.54
C ILE A 93 3.57 -2.72 -6.41
N LYS A 94 4.30 -3.07 -5.35
CA LYS A 94 5.68 -2.62 -5.11
C LYS A 94 6.69 -3.18 -6.12
N ALA A 95 6.42 -4.34 -6.71
CA ALA A 95 7.24 -4.95 -7.75
C ALA A 95 6.97 -4.32 -9.14
N ALA A 96 5.86 -3.62 -9.29
CA ALA A 96 5.54 -2.89 -10.51
C ALA A 96 6.42 -1.64 -10.68
N GLU A 97 6.41 -1.10 -11.88
CA GLU A 97 7.13 0.11 -12.23
C GLU A 97 6.42 1.36 -11.66
N GLY A 98 6.74 1.69 -10.39
CA GLY A 98 6.26 2.89 -9.74
C GLY A 98 6.99 4.15 -10.22
N ILE A 99 6.44 5.31 -9.94
CA ILE A 99 7.09 6.59 -10.25
C ILE A 99 8.19 6.85 -9.21
N LEU A 100 9.42 6.96 -9.67
CA LEU A 100 10.58 7.15 -8.81
C LEU A 100 10.62 8.55 -8.19
N ILE A 101 10.85 8.60 -6.89
CA ILE A 101 11.22 9.77 -6.13
C ILE A 101 12.69 9.63 -5.76
N ASP A 102 13.52 10.50 -6.28
CA ASP A 102 14.96 10.45 -6.05
C ASP A 102 15.31 10.84 -4.60
N GLY A 103 16.34 10.16 -4.10
CA GLY A 103 17.00 10.55 -2.87
C GLY A 103 17.79 11.84 -3.04
N PHE A 104 18.11 12.49 -1.95
CA PHE A 104 18.89 13.72 -1.92
C PHE A 104 19.66 13.84 -0.61
N GLU A 105 20.58 14.78 -0.56
CA GLU A 105 21.27 15.19 0.66
C GLU A 105 20.77 16.56 1.10
N GLN A 106 20.54 16.72 2.39
CA GLN A 106 20.15 17.97 3.00
C GLN A 106 20.72 18.04 4.42
N GLU A 107 21.41 19.14 4.75
CA GLU A 107 21.97 19.38 6.09
C GLU A 107 22.83 18.22 6.60
N GLY A 108 23.68 17.63 5.73
CA GLY A 108 24.56 16.52 6.04
C GLY A 108 23.86 15.18 6.27
N ARG A 109 22.57 15.07 5.92
CA ARG A 109 21.78 13.82 5.99
C ARG A 109 21.38 13.36 4.60
N SER A 110 21.53 12.06 4.36
CA SER A 110 21.03 11.41 3.14
C SER A 110 19.60 10.96 3.32
N PHE A 111 18.76 11.34 2.38
CA PHE A 111 17.37 10.91 2.24
C PHE A 111 17.26 9.90 1.10
N GLY A 112 16.63 8.76 1.36
CA GLY A 112 16.57 7.63 0.43
C GLY A 112 15.60 7.84 -0.72
N LYS A 113 15.71 6.97 -1.72
CA LYS A 113 14.71 6.88 -2.81
C LYS A 113 13.42 6.27 -2.30
N ALA A 114 12.31 6.65 -2.95
CA ALA A 114 11.00 6.04 -2.77
C ALA A 114 10.31 5.86 -4.11
N TRP A 115 9.29 5.01 -4.16
CA TRP A 115 8.38 4.90 -5.30
C TRP A 115 7.00 5.34 -4.88
N ILE A 116 6.28 5.94 -5.80
CA ILE A 116 4.87 6.29 -5.62
C ILE A 116 4.02 5.61 -6.67
N PHE A 117 2.84 5.19 -6.23
CA PHE A 117 1.81 4.58 -7.06
C PHE A 117 0.54 5.39 -6.86
N LYS A 118 0.06 6.06 -7.90
CA LYS A 118 -1.20 6.80 -7.85
C LYS A 118 -2.33 5.84 -7.57
N CYS A 119 -3.24 6.22 -6.70
CA CYS A 119 -4.36 5.38 -6.30
C CYS A 119 -5.57 6.22 -5.89
N THR A 120 -6.69 5.57 -5.68
CA THR A 120 -7.87 6.14 -5.05
C THR A 120 -8.11 5.48 -3.71
N LEU A 121 -8.58 6.24 -2.73
CA LEU A 121 -8.95 5.74 -1.41
C LEU A 121 -10.48 5.73 -1.30
N LYS A 122 -11.05 4.58 -0.94
CA LYS A 122 -12.49 4.36 -0.87
C LYS A 122 -12.92 3.93 0.52
N ARG A 123 -14.00 4.54 1.02
CA ARG A 123 -14.71 4.11 2.23
C ARG A 123 -16.22 4.26 2.00
N ASN A 124 -16.94 3.15 2.05
CA ASN A 124 -18.38 3.14 1.73
C ASN A 124 -18.65 3.75 0.33
N SER A 125 -19.43 4.83 0.27
CA SER A 125 -19.74 5.58 -0.95
C SER A 125 -18.75 6.71 -1.24
N GLU A 126 -17.86 7.04 -0.30
CA GLU A 126 -16.90 8.13 -0.45
C GLU A 126 -15.64 7.65 -1.17
N THR A 127 -15.14 8.45 -2.11
CA THR A 127 -13.89 8.21 -2.84
C THR A 127 -13.03 9.47 -2.83
N VAL A 128 -11.75 9.30 -2.51
CA VAL A 128 -10.74 10.34 -2.63
C VAL A 128 -9.78 9.94 -3.73
N GLU A 129 -9.73 10.72 -4.80
CA GLU A 129 -8.94 10.41 -6.00
C GLU A 129 -7.48 10.87 -5.87
N ASP A 130 -7.24 11.99 -5.17
CA ASP A 130 -5.89 12.54 -4.99
C ASP A 130 -5.14 11.81 -3.86
N CYS A 131 -4.81 10.55 -4.12
CA CYS A 131 -4.02 9.70 -3.24
C CYS A 131 -2.86 9.04 -3.98
N ALA A 132 -1.81 8.71 -3.26
CA ALA A 132 -0.74 7.86 -3.76
C ALA A 132 -0.17 6.99 -2.63
N ILE A 133 0.11 5.73 -2.92
CA ILE A 133 0.93 4.87 -2.05
C ILE A 133 2.36 5.38 -2.15
N ILE A 134 3.04 5.52 -1.01
CA ILE A 134 4.48 5.77 -0.95
C ILE A 134 5.19 4.51 -0.45
N ALA A 135 6.20 4.06 -1.19
CA ALA A 135 7.00 2.89 -0.87
C ALA A 135 8.49 3.30 -0.75
N PRO A 136 8.98 3.63 0.44
CA PRO A 136 10.40 3.91 0.64
C PRO A 136 11.25 2.68 0.33
N LYS A 137 12.45 2.89 -0.25
CA LYS A 137 13.40 1.80 -0.55
C LYS A 137 13.75 0.98 0.70
N ARG A 138 13.78 1.63 1.87
CA ARG A 138 14.00 1.01 3.17
C ARG A 138 12.74 1.19 3.99
N THR A 139 11.94 0.14 4.09
CA THR A 139 10.78 0.09 4.98
C THR A 139 10.94 -1.05 5.96
N HIS A 140 10.55 -0.81 7.21
CA HIS A 140 10.56 -1.82 8.27
C HIS A 140 9.23 -2.59 8.35
N TYR A 141 8.20 -2.11 7.65
CA TYR A 141 6.86 -2.69 7.70
C TYR A 141 6.52 -3.49 6.46
N LYS A 142 6.11 -4.73 6.66
CA LYS A 142 5.63 -5.61 5.57
C LYS A 142 4.13 -5.53 5.36
N ASN A 143 3.39 -5.17 6.41
CA ASN A 143 1.94 -5.22 6.44
C ASN A 143 1.29 -3.84 6.68
N VAL A 144 2.01 -2.76 6.41
CA VAL A 144 1.48 -1.40 6.45
C VAL A 144 1.67 -0.74 5.10
N VAL A 145 0.63 -0.11 4.61
CA VAL A 145 0.64 0.75 3.44
C VAL A 145 0.52 2.19 3.88
N GLU A 146 1.44 3.01 3.44
CA GLU A 146 1.44 4.45 3.69
C GLU A 146 0.90 5.19 2.47
N LEU A 147 -0.12 6.00 2.67
CA LEU A 147 -0.68 6.86 1.62
C LEU A 147 -0.38 8.33 1.91
N ILE A 148 -0.18 9.07 0.84
CA ILE A 148 -0.10 10.52 0.85
C ILE A 148 -1.28 11.10 0.06
N SER A 149 -1.75 12.29 0.47
CA SER A 149 -2.84 13.03 -0.16
C SER A 149 -2.63 14.52 0.10
N PRO A 150 -3.19 15.44 -0.72
CA PRO A 150 -3.18 16.86 -0.39
C PRO A 150 -4.04 17.20 0.84
N HIS A 151 -4.91 16.27 1.25
CA HIS A 151 -5.85 16.45 2.35
C HIS A 151 -5.37 15.78 3.63
N PHE A 152 -5.73 16.34 4.79
CA PHE A 152 -5.68 15.62 6.05
C PHE A 152 -6.84 14.62 6.08
N LEU A 153 -6.59 13.40 5.59
CA LEU A 153 -7.62 12.40 5.32
C LEU A 153 -8.43 12.00 6.57
N ARG A 154 -7.82 11.99 7.75
CA ARG A 154 -8.53 11.66 8.99
C ARG A 154 -9.65 12.64 9.29
N GLU A 155 -9.41 13.92 9.11
CA GLU A 155 -10.40 14.96 9.31
C GLU A 155 -11.40 15.01 8.14
N LYS A 156 -10.89 14.99 6.91
CA LYS A 156 -11.72 15.03 5.69
C LYS A 156 -12.80 13.93 5.67
N LEU A 157 -12.43 12.72 6.09
CA LEU A 157 -13.29 11.54 6.07
C LEU A 157 -13.97 11.25 7.43
N ASN A 158 -13.68 12.07 8.45
CA ASN A 158 -14.16 11.90 9.83
C ASN A 158 -14.00 10.46 10.33
N VAL A 159 -12.74 9.96 10.36
CA VAL A 159 -12.40 8.56 10.59
C VAL A 159 -11.48 8.35 11.78
N VAL A 160 -11.56 7.16 12.37
CA VAL A 160 -10.79 6.73 13.53
C VAL A 160 -10.00 5.45 13.25
N ASP A 161 -9.04 5.13 14.11
CA ASP A 161 -8.28 3.89 14.01
C ASP A 161 -9.23 2.67 14.05
N GLY A 162 -8.95 1.69 13.21
CA GLY A 162 -9.77 0.50 12.98
C GLY A 162 -10.75 0.61 11.81
N ASP A 163 -11.05 1.81 11.31
CA ASP A 163 -11.89 1.97 10.12
C ASP A 163 -11.29 1.28 8.90
N ASN A 164 -12.11 0.59 8.12
CA ASN A 164 -11.68 -0.16 6.94
C ASN A 164 -11.74 0.70 5.68
N PHE A 165 -10.72 0.54 4.85
CA PHE A 165 -10.55 1.25 3.57
C PHE A 165 -10.18 0.30 2.46
N GLN A 166 -10.58 0.68 1.24
CA GLN A 166 -10.15 0.07 0.00
C GLN A 166 -9.28 1.05 -0.79
N VAL A 167 -8.15 0.57 -1.27
CA VAL A 167 -7.24 1.31 -2.17
C VAL A 167 -7.27 0.64 -3.53
N ASN A 168 -7.52 1.43 -4.58
CA ASN A 168 -7.61 0.98 -5.97
C ASN A 168 -6.60 1.70 -6.84
#